data_175e7038fdb08c1499046c66927bcef9
#
_entry.id   175e7038fdb08c1499046c66927bcef9
#
_cell.length_a   1.000
_cell.length_b   1.000
_cell.length_c   1.000
_cell.angle_alpha   90.00
_cell.angle_beta   90.00
_cell.angle_gamma   90.00
#
_symmetry.space_group_name_H-M   'P 1'
#
loop_
_entity.id
_entity.type
_entity.pdbx_description
1 polymer ?
#
loop_
_entity_poly.entity_id
_entity_poly.type
_entity_poly.pdbx_seq_one_letter_code
_entity_poly.pdbx_strand_id
1 'polypeptide(L)'
;MAIINIEVQRFNPETDEKPYMQTYEVEESILEGMTIFDALAYVKDKMDSTLTYRAFCRSAICGSCAMRINERAKLACKEQILFHVRNGKVIIKPLENAKIIRDLTVDVDEALDKLKKLKPWLEEDPKKVPESTKSESLVLPEEFAHYDHMTDCILCMACYGSCSAEKADSNYAGPFQFTKALRFIKDSRDGVDIDERVQLCVDNGVWDCVQCQMCLAACPKGITPADDIQELRRYAIASGDESMGSKRATTWFRDVFSTGQIDKYNLPVNAKGDEQA
;
A
#
# COMPACT_ATOMS: atom_id res chain seq x y z
N MET A 1 20.38 -15.98 -31.71
CA MET A 1 19.23 -15.55 -30.93
C MET A 1 19.75 -14.70 -29.79
N ALA A 2 19.04 -13.63 -29.39
CA ALA A 2 19.48 -12.81 -28.29
C ALA A 2 19.29 -13.59 -26.97
N ILE A 3 20.24 -13.43 -26.06
CA ILE A 3 20.16 -14.02 -24.71
C ILE A 3 19.80 -12.90 -23.74
N ILE A 4 18.83 -13.16 -22.91
CA ILE A 4 18.39 -12.26 -21.85
C ILE A 4 18.86 -12.83 -20.50
N ASN A 5 19.54 -11.98 -19.74
CA ASN A 5 20.03 -12.31 -18.39
C ASN A 5 18.93 -11.96 -17.36
N ILE A 6 18.37 -12.98 -16.72
CA ILE A 6 17.44 -12.82 -15.60
C ILE A 6 18.28 -12.85 -14.31
N GLU A 7 18.56 -11.67 -13.74
CA GLU A 7 19.31 -11.53 -12.50
C GLU A 7 18.34 -11.56 -11.31
N VAL A 8 18.39 -12.60 -10.49
CA VAL A 8 17.50 -12.81 -9.34
C VAL A 8 18.31 -12.75 -8.05
N GLN A 9 17.80 -11.96 -7.08
CA GLN A 9 18.38 -11.99 -5.73
C GLN A 9 18.01 -13.30 -5.03
N ARG A 10 19.04 -14.00 -4.56
CA ARG A 10 18.93 -15.25 -3.83
C ARG A 10 19.35 -15.05 -2.38
N PHE A 11 18.71 -15.80 -1.51
CA PHE A 11 19.06 -15.88 -0.09
C PHE A 11 18.42 -17.12 0.54
N ASN A 12 19.23 -17.96 1.14
CA ASN A 12 18.77 -19.06 1.99
C ASN A 12 19.31 -18.83 3.42
N PRO A 13 18.44 -18.55 4.41
CA PRO A 13 18.87 -18.23 5.77
C PRO A 13 19.61 -19.35 6.49
N GLU A 14 19.55 -20.60 5.96
CA GLU A 14 20.22 -21.75 6.55
C GLU A 14 21.68 -21.89 6.08
N THR A 15 22.02 -21.34 4.90
CA THR A 15 23.32 -21.54 4.25
C THR A 15 24.05 -20.27 3.90
N ASP A 16 23.33 -19.16 3.73
CA ASP A 16 23.90 -17.93 3.19
C ASP A 16 24.06 -16.87 4.30
N GLU A 17 25.25 -16.28 4.40
CA GLU A 17 25.50 -15.17 5.33
C GLU A 17 24.79 -13.87 4.88
N LYS A 18 24.65 -13.67 3.58
CA LYS A 18 24.04 -12.47 2.97
C LYS A 18 23.41 -12.77 1.61
N PRO A 19 22.40 -11.98 1.19
CA PRO A 19 21.84 -12.11 -0.15
C PRO A 19 22.89 -11.88 -1.26
N TYR A 20 22.76 -12.60 -2.37
CA TYR A 20 23.60 -12.48 -3.56
C TYR A 20 22.74 -12.46 -4.83
N MET A 21 23.31 -12.05 -5.96
CA MET A 21 22.64 -12.07 -7.26
C MET A 21 23.06 -13.32 -8.04
N GLN A 22 22.07 -14.04 -8.57
CA GLN A 22 22.28 -15.17 -9.47
C GLN A 22 21.71 -14.83 -10.85
N THR A 23 22.46 -15.13 -11.89
CA THR A 23 22.06 -14.88 -13.29
C THR A 23 21.61 -16.17 -13.95
N TYR A 24 20.47 -16.10 -14.65
CA TYR A 24 19.93 -17.16 -15.49
C TYR A 24 19.89 -16.65 -16.93
N GLU A 25 20.57 -17.34 -17.84
CA GLU A 25 20.61 -17.01 -19.27
C GLU A 25 19.46 -17.72 -19.99
N VAL A 26 18.53 -16.96 -20.58
CA VAL A 26 17.37 -17.50 -21.30
C VAL A 26 17.31 -16.88 -22.68
N GLU A 27 17.03 -17.67 -23.71
CA GLU A 27 16.83 -17.17 -25.06
C GLU A 27 15.57 -16.27 -25.11
N GLU A 28 15.68 -15.13 -25.79
CA GLU A 28 14.58 -14.16 -25.92
C GLU A 28 13.32 -14.80 -26.50
N SER A 29 13.46 -15.70 -27.46
CA SER A 29 12.36 -16.43 -28.09
C SER A 29 11.51 -17.26 -27.12
N ILE A 30 12.12 -17.74 -26.04
CA ILE A 30 11.41 -18.47 -24.97
C ILE A 30 10.55 -17.51 -24.13
N LEU A 31 11.01 -16.27 -23.97
CA LEU A 31 10.37 -15.25 -23.11
C LEU A 31 9.24 -14.49 -23.83
N GLU A 32 9.03 -14.71 -25.11
CA GLU A 32 7.95 -14.06 -25.86
C GLU A 32 6.58 -14.34 -25.24
N GLY A 33 5.83 -13.28 -24.94
CA GLY A 33 4.50 -13.36 -24.31
C GLY A 33 4.50 -13.74 -22.84
N MET A 34 5.65 -14.03 -22.24
CA MET A 34 5.74 -14.39 -20.81
C MET A 34 5.65 -13.16 -19.92
N THR A 35 4.97 -13.33 -18.78
CA THR A 35 5.11 -12.42 -17.65
C THR A 35 6.41 -12.68 -16.88
N ILE A 36 6.81 -11.75 -16.02
CA ILE A 36 7.92 -11.99 -15.06
C ILE A 36 7.65 -13.25 -14.24
N PHE A 37 6.38 -13.48 -13.87
CA PHE A 37 5.99 -14.67 -13.12
C PHE A 37 6.24 -15.96 -13.92
N ASP A 38 5.87 -15.98 -15.19
CA ASP A 38 6.06 -17.16 -16.07
C ASP A 38 7.54 -17.42 -16.30
N ALA A 39 8.34 -16.36 -16.47
CA ALA A 39 9.79 -16.48 -16.60
C ALA A 39 10.46 -17.05 -15.33
N LEU A 40 10.01 -16.62 -14.13
CA LEU A 40 10.45 -17.22 -12.86
C LEU A 40 10.02 -18.69 -12.72
N ALA A 41 8.82 -19.04 -13.19
CA ALA A 41 8.35 -20.42 -13.23
C ALA A 41 9.22 -21.27 -14.17
N TYR A 42 9.56 -20.74 -15.36
CA TYR A 42 10.46 -21.39 -16.29
C TYR A 42 11.85 -21.63 -15.68
N VAL A 43 12.43 -20.60 -15.04
CA VAL A 43 13.72 -20.74 -14.34
C VAL A 43 13.63 -21.82 -13.28
N LYS A 44 12.58 -21.80 -12.45
CA LYS A 44 12.39 -22.80 -11.38
C LYS A 44 12.24 -24.22 -11.92
N ASP A 45 11.48 -24.41 -12.99
CA ASP A 45 11.16 -25.74 -13.51
C ASP A 45 12.29 -26.32 -14.38
N LYS A 46 13.08 -25.48 -15.06
CA LYS A 46 14.07 -25.94 -16.04
C LYS A 46 15.52 -25.73 -15.64
N MET A 47 15.79 -24.76 -14.74
CA MET A 47 17.18 -24.35 -14.44
C MET A 47 17.53 -24.51 -12.97
N ASP A 48 16.65 -24.07 -12.04
CA ASP A 48 16.94 -24.05 -10.61
C ASP A 48 15.68 -24.24 -9.76
N SER A 49 15.41 -25.49 -9.40
CA SER A 49 14.24 -25.87 -8.60
C SER A 49 14.24 -25.30 -7.19
N THR A 50 15.38 -24.79 -6.70
CA THR A 50 15.49 -24.19 -5.36
C THR A 50 14.97 -22.78 -5.27
N LEU A 51 14.73 -22.10 -6.42
CA LEU A 51 14.23 -20.74 -6.45
C LEU A 51 12.88 -20.61 -5.73
N THR A 52 12.80 -19.69 -4.78
CA THR A 52 11.61 -19.51 -3.92
C THR A 52 10.97 -18.14 -4.14
N TYR A 53 9.68 -18.15 -4.43
CA TYR A 53 8.83 -16.96 -4.56
C TYR A 53 7.37 -17.30 -4.27
N ARG A 54 6.57 -16.30 -3.91
CA ARG A 54 5.12 -16.51 -3.68
C ARG A 54 4.35 -16.54 -4.99
N ALA A 55 3.49 -17.54 -5.13
CA ALA A 55 2.70 -17.78 -6.34
C ALA A 55 1.29 -18.22 -5.96
N PHE A 56 0.25 -17.54 -6.49
CA PHE A 56 -1.12 -17.95 -6.27
C PHE A 56 -2.02 -17.68 -7.48
N CYS A 57 -2.72 -16.53 -7.58
CA CYS A 57 -3.80 -16.30 -8.56
C CYS A 57 -3.32 -16.12 -10.02
N ARG A 58 -2.11 -15.65 -10.26
CA ARG A 58 -1.53 -15.32 -11.58
C ARG A 58 -2.32 -14.28 -12.39
N SER A 59 -3.23 -13.55 -11.77
CA SER A 59 -4.22 -12.66 -12.43
C SER A 59 -4.29 -11.26 -11.79
N ALA A 60 -3.22 -10.82 -11.13
CA ALA A 60 -3.11 -9.52 -10.45
C ALA A 60 -4.21 -9.23 -9.41
N ILE A 61 -4.75 -10.27 -8.73
CA ILE A 61 -5.83 -10.16 -7.76
C ILE A 61 -5.34 -10.37 -6.34
N CYS A 62 -4.49 -11.40 -6.09
CA CYS A 62 -4.12 -11.79 -4.72
C CYS A 62 -2.95 -11.00 -4.10
N GLY A 63 -2.19 -10.24 -4.88
CA GLY A 63 -1.04 -9.49 -4.40
C GLY A 63 0.23 -10.29 -4.06
N SER A 64 0.16 -11.63 -3.97
CA SER A 64 1.25 -12.47 -3.45
C SER A 64 2.57 -12.37 -4.22
N CYS A 65 2.52 -12.11 -5.53
CA CYS A 65 3.70 -12.05 -6.40
C CYS A 65 4.34 -10.65 -6.49
N ALA A 66 4.07 -9.77 -5.52
CA ALA A 66 4.71 -8.46 -5.49
C ALA A 66 6.21 -8.61 -5.19
N MET A 67 7.02 -7.98 -6.03
CA MET A 67 8.48 -7.98 -5.93
C MET A 67 9.06 -6.74 -6.62
N ARG A 68 10.36 -6.49 -6.48
CA ARG A 68 11.02 -5.40 -7.20
C ARG A 68 11.53 -5.89 -8.55
N ILE A 69 11.10 -5.21 -9.60
CA ILE A 69 11.52 -5.43 -10.98
C ILE A 69 12.22 -4.16 -11.45
N ASN A 70 13.51 -4.25 -11.75
CA ASN A 70 14.35 -3.10 -12.10
C ASN A 70 14.14 -1.91 -11.13
N GLU A 71 14.28 -2.17 -9.83
CA GLU A 71 14.17 -1.19 -8.76
C GLU A 71 12.74 -0.63 -8.48
N ARG A 72 11.71 -1.13 -9.14
CA ARG A 72 10.31 -0.74 -8.90
C ARG A 72 9.49 -1.91 -8.38
N ALA A 73 8.73 -1.69 -7.30
CA ALA A 73 7.81 -2.70 -6.80
C ALA A 73 6.63 -2.85 -7.76
N LYS A 74 6.35 -4.10 -8.18
CA LYS A 74 5.31 -4.46 -9.14
C LYS A 74 4.80 -5.87 -8.89
N LEU A 75 3.67 -6.24 -9.50
CA LEU A 75 3.17 -7.61 -9.49
C LEU A 75 3.79 -8.40 -10.66
N ALA A 76 4.57 -9.42 -10.37
CA ALA A 76 5.24 -10.22 -11.39
C ALA A 76 4.28 -10.84 -12.42
N CYS A 77 3.06 -11.20 -12.02
CA CYS A 77 2.06 -11.79 -12.92
C CYS A 77 1.35 -10.78 -13.84
N LYS A 78 1.58 -9.47 -13.66
CA LYS A 78 0.99 -8.40 -14.48
C LYS A 78 1.99 -7.87 -15.52
N GLU A 79 3.28 -8.00 -15.25
CA GLU A 79 4.35 -7.36 -16.00
C GLU A 79 4.95 -8.34 -17.02
N GLN A 80 4.90 -8.01 -18.30
CA GLN A 80 5.56 -8.78 -19.36
C GLN A 80 7.07 -8.58 -19.29
N ILE A 81 7.85 -9.68 -19.30
CA ILE A 81 9.29 -9.62 -19.04
C ILE A 81 10.06 -8.79 -20.06
N LEU A 82 9.73 -8.91 -21.33
CA LEU A 82 10.46 -8.20 -22.40
C LEU A 82 10.35 -6.68 -22.30
N PHE A 83 9.27 -6.13 -21.72
CA PHE A 83 9.15 -4.69 -21.48
C PHE A 83 10.08 -4.19 -20.36
N HIS A 84 10.64 -5.09 -19.58
CA HIS A 84 11.55 -4.78 -18.49
C HIS A 84 13.01 -5.08 -18.82
N VAL A 85 13.32 -5.65 -19.96
CA VAL A 85 14.69 -5.88 -20.40
C VAL A 85 15.39 -4.55 -20.66
N ARG A 86 16.52 -4.33 -19.99
CA ARG A 86 17.39 -3.16 -20.16
C ARG A 86 18.83 -3.63 -20.34
N ASN A 87 19.46 -3.26 -21.44
CA ASN A 87 20.82 -3.70 -21.76
C ASN A 87 21.00 -5.23 -21.69
N GLY A 88 20.02 -5.98 -22.22
CA GLY A 88 20.03 -7.45 -22.24
C GLY A 88 19.77 -8.13 -20.92
N LYS A 89 19.29 -7.41 -19.88
CA LYS A 89 19.01 -7.99 -18.58
C LYS A 89 17.75 -7.44 -17.91
N VAL A 90 17.20 -8.22 -16.98
CA VAL A 90 16.16 -7.82 -16.04
C VAL A 90 16.60 -8.20 -14.62
N ILE A 91 16.41 -7.29 -13.66
CA ILE A 91 16.82 -7.48 -12.27
C ILE A 91 15.58 -7.70 -11.42
N ILE A 92 15.56 -8.80 -10.66
CA ILE A 92 14.42 -9.17 -9.80
C ILE A 92 14.91 -9.33 -8.36
N LYS A 93 14.31 -8.59 -7.44
CA LYS A 93 14.63 -8.58 -6.01
C LYS A 93 13.35 -8.72 -5.16
N PRO A 94 13.44 -9.15 -3.90
CA PRO A 94 12.31 -9.10 -2.97
C PRO A 94 11.88 -7.65 -2.72
N LEU A 95 10.67 -7.46 -2.16
CA LEU A 95 10.23 -6.15 -1.68
C LEU A 95 11.19 -5.64 -0.59
N GLU A 96 11.45 -4.32 -0.59
CA GLU A 96 12.14 -3.66 0.52
C GLU A 96 11.20 -3.45 1.71
N ASN A 97 11.74 -2.95 2.82
CA ASN A 97 11.02 -2.67 4.07
C ASN A 97 10.34 -3.90 4.69
N ALA A 98 10.73 -5.09 4.29
CA ALA A 98 10.26 -6.33 4.85
C ALA A 98 11.41 -7.32 4.97
N LYS A 99 11.42 -8.12 6.03
CA LYS A 99 12.44 -9.14 6.27
C LYS A 99 12.36 -10.23 5.20
N ILE A 100 13.49 -10.56 4.60
CA ILE A 100 13.57 -11.66 3.64
C ILE A 100 13.50 -12.99 4.40
N ILE A 101 12.55 -13.85 4.02
CA ILE A 101 12.43 -15.22 4.51
C ILE A 101 13.35 -16.12 3.68
N ARG A 102 13.19 -16.09 2.34
CA ARG A 102 14.02 -16.83 1.40
C ARG A 102 13.86 -16.25 0.00
N ASP A 103 14.94 -16.02 -0.71
CA ASP A 103 14.99 -15.49 -2.08
C ASP A 103 14.09 -14.25 -2.27
N LEU A 104 12.99 -14.39 -3.01
CA LEU A 104 12.01 -13.33 -3.29
C LEU A 104 10.84 -13.29 -2.30
N THR A 105 10.81 -14.20 -1.32
CA THR A 105 9.76 -14.28 -0.32
C THR A 105 10.11 -13.44 0.90
N VAL A 106 9.22 -12.52 1.25
CA VAL A 106 9.37 -11.64 2.42
C VAL A 106 8.34 -11.94 3.50
N ASP A 107 8.66 -11.59 4.74
CA ASP A 107 7.75 -11.60 5.87
C ASP A 107 6.75 -10.44 5.73
N VAL A 108 5.48 -10.73 5.94
CA VAL A 108 4.38 -9.77 5.84
C VAL A 108 3.78 -9.42 7.19
N ASP A 109 4.16 -10.14 8.24
CA ASP A 109 3.49 -10.07 9.55
C ASP A 109 3.66 -8.71 10.19
N GLU A 110 4.86 -8.11 10.13
CA GLU A 110 5.11 -6.76 10.66
C GLU A 110 4.18 -5.72 10.03
N ALA A 111 4.04 -5.73 8.70
CA ALA A 111 3.17 -4.79 7.99
C ALA A 111 1.69 -5.01 8.31
N LEU A 112 1.28 -6.28 8.52
CA LEU A 112 -0.08 -6.61 8.94
C LEU A 112 -0.34 -6.24 10.41
N ASP A 113 0.65 -6.36 11.28
CA ASP A 113 0.51 -5.93 12.68
C ASP A 113 0.40 -4.41 12.79
N LYS A 114 1.14 -3.65 11.97
CA LYS A 114 0.93 -2.21 11.83
C LYS A 114 -0.48 -1.87 11.33
N LEU A 115 -0.99 -2.63 10.36
CA LEU A 115 -2.37 -2.46 9.90
C LEU A 115 -3.39 -2.69 11.02
N LYS A 116 -3.22 -3.75 11.84
CA LYS A 116 -4.12 -4.06 12.97
C LYS A 116 -4.21 -2.94 13.99
N LYS A 117 -3.10 -2.19 14.22
CA LYS A 117 -3.10 -1.03 15.13
C LYS A 117 -4.09 0.05 14.72
N LEU A 118 -4.38 0.17 13.42
CA LEU A 118 -5.33 1.13 12.87
C LEU A 118 -6.76 0.59 12.80
N LYS A 119 -7.04 -0.56 13.42
CA LYS A 119 -8.38 -1.20 13.50
C LYS A 119 -9.08 -1.26 12.12
N PRO A 120 -8.57 -2.02 11.12
CA PRO A 120 -9.09 -2.03 9.76
C PRO A 120 -10.35 -2.91 9.63
N TRP A 121 -11.33 -2.68 10.46
CA TRP A 121 -12.64 -3.37 10.49
C TRP A 121 -13.72 -2.40 10.98
N LEU A 122 -14.97 -2.69 10.62
CA LEU A 122 -16.12 -1.97 11.15
C LEU A 122 -16.37 -2.41 12.59
N GLU A 123 -16.64 -1.46 13.46
CA GLU A 123 -17.21 -1.70 14.79
C GLU A 123 -18.70 -1.34 14.77
N GLU A 124 -19.51 -2.15 15.43
CA GLU A 124 -20.96 -1.92 15.45
C GLU A 124 -21.31 -0.71 16.34
N ASP A 125 -22.10 0.21 15.79
CA ASP A 125 -22.85 1.18 16.61
C ASP A 125 -24.23 0.59 16.88
N PRO A 126 -24.59 0.29 18.14
CA PRO A 126 -25.91 -0.25 18.47
C PRO A 126 -27.09 0.62 18.00
N LYS A 127 -26.86 1.92 17.77
CA LYS A 127 -27.87 2.84 17.24
C LYS A 127 -28.04 2.75 15.72
N LYS A 128 -27.03 2.23 15.01
CA LYS A 128 -27.02 2.09 13.54
C LYS A 128 -27.30 0.66 13.10
N VAL A 129 -27.17 -0.32 14.00
CA VAL A 129 -27.47 -1.73 13.69
C VAL A 129 -28.96 -1.91 13.56
N PRO A 130 -29.48 -2.49 12.47
CA PRO A 130 -30.88 -2.80 12.33
C PRO A 130 -31.38 -3.72 13.46
N GLU A 131 -32.55 -3.42 14.06
CA GLU A 131 -33.16 -4.27 15.10
C GLU A 131 -33.49 -5.70 14.63
N SER A 132 -33.45 -5.94 13.34
CA SER A 132 -33.80 -7.20 12.71
C SER A 132 -32.72 -7.67 11.75
N THR A 133 -32.36 -8.96 11.83
CA THR A 133 -31.52 -9.64 10.82
C THR A 133 -32.14 -9.64 9.41
N LYS A 134 -33.35 -9.11 9.24
CA LYS A 134 -34.03 -8.98 7.96
C LYS A 134 -33.77 -7.64 7.25
N SER A 135 -33.11 -6.70 7.90
CA SER A 135 -32.74 -5.42 7.30
C SER A 135 -31.23 -5.34 7.07
N GLU A 136 -30.83 -4.67 5.99
CA GLU A 136 -29.44 -4.48 5.60
C GLU A 136 -28.89 -3.20 6.22
N SER A 137 -27.57 -3.20 6.50
CA SER A 137 -26.83 -1.97 6.80
C SER A 137 -26.51 -1.28 5.47
N LEU A 138 -27.37 -0.36 5.08
CA LEU A 138 -27.27 0.30 3.76
C LEU A 138 -26.11 1.28 3.70
N VAL A 139 -25.47 1.32 2.54
CA VAL A 139 -24.55 2.39 2.12
C VAL A 139 -25.08 2.92 0.79
N LEU A 140 -25.31 4.21 0.71
CA LEU A 140 -25.76 4.82 -0.53
C LEU A 140 -24.62 4.88 -1.55
N PRO A 141 -24.91 4.80 -2.86
CA PRO A 141 -23.87 4.89 -3.90
C PRO A 141 -23.03 6.16 -3.79
N GLU A 142 -23.62 7.28 -3.40
CA GLU A 142 -22.96 8.56 -3.20
C GLU A 142 -21.95 8.50 -2.04
N GLU A 143 -22.28 7.82 -0.96
CA GLU A 143 -21.41 7.61 0.20
C GLU A 143 -20.26 6.66 -0.19
N PHE A 144 -20.58 5.56 -0.88
CA PHE A 144 -19.57 4.59 -1.33
C PHE A 144 -18.55 5.21 -2.27
N ALA A 145 -18.95 6.11 -3.15
CA ALA A 145 -18.08 6.81 -4.10
C ALA A 145 -16.93 7.57 -3.42
N HIS A 146 -17.05 7.94 -2.13
CA HIS A 146 -15.99 8.62 -1.38
C HIS A 146 -14.82 7.71 -0.99
N TYR A 147 -14.99 6.38 -1.01
CA TYR A 147 -13.95 5.44 -0.59
C TYR A 147 -13.88 4.15 -1.44
N ASP A 148 -14.61 4.06 -2.56
CA ASP A 148 -14.64 2.88 -3.42
C ASP A 148 -13.23 2.46 -3.86
N HIS A 149 -12.42 3.40 -4.36
CA HIS A 149 -11.05 3.16 -4.80
C HIS A 149 -10.14 2.57 -3.70
N MET A 150 -10.39 2.89 -2.41
CA MET A 150 -9.63 2.35 -1.28
C MET A 150 -9.95 0.87 -1.05
N THR A 151 -11.13 0.40 -1.49
CA THR A 151 -11.56 -1.00 -1.36
C THR A 151 -10.80 -1.92 -2.32
N ASP A 152 -10.26 -1.39 -3.42
CA ASP A 152 -9.45 -2.13 -4.38
C ASP A 152 -8.08 -2.58 -3.86
N CYS A 153 -7.71 -2.15 -2.65
CA CYS A 153 -6.44 -2.52 -2.05
C CYS A 153 -6.38 -4.02 -1.74
N ILE A 154 -5.49 -4.71 -2.44
CA ILE A 154 -5.25 -6.16 -2.32
C ILE A 154 -4.14 -6.52 -1.32
N LEU A 155 -3.68 -5.58 -0.52
CA LEU A 155 -2.62 -5.76 0.50
C LEU A 155 -1.31 -6.36 -0.07
N CYS A 156 -0.96 -6.02 -1.30
CA CYS A 156 0.22 -6.57 -1.99
C CYS A 156 1.55 -6.04 -1.46
N MET A 157 1.54 -5.03 -0.60
CA MET A 157 2.72 -4.38 -0.02
C MET A 157 3.65 -3.65 -1.02
N ALA A 158 3.29 -3.49 -2.29
CA ALA A 158 4.14 -2.79 -3.25
C ALA A 158 4.42 -1.33 -2.84
N CYS A 159 3.41 -0.62 -2.33
CA CYS A 159 3.55 0.74 -1.81
C CYS A 159 4.38 0.80 -0.52
N TYR A 160 4.24 -0.20 0.37
CA TYR A 160 5.02 -0.35 1.59
C TYR A 160 6.50 -0.58 1.27
N GLY A 161 6.79 -1.55 0.39
CA GLY A 161 8.15 -1.84 -0.06
C GLY A 161 8.81 -0.72 -0.89
N SER A 162 8.07 0.31 -1.30
CA SER A 162 8.59 1.48 -2.02
C SER A 162 8.65 2.73 -1.13
N CYS A 163 8.26 2.63 0.15
CA CYS A 163 8.11 3.78 1.02
C CYS A 163 9.45 4.16 1.67
N SER A 164 9.90 5.40 1.44
CA SER A 164 11.11 5.92 2.07
C SER A 164 10.91 6.30 3.54
N ALA A 165 9.68 6.72 3.93
CA ALA A 165 9.36 7.00 5.32
C ALA A 165 9.41 5.73 6.17
N GLU A 166 8.86 4.62 5.68
CA GLU A 166 8.94 3.30 6.32
C GLU A 166 10.39 2.83 6.52
N LYS A 167 11.22 3.10 5.53
CA LYS A 167 12.66 2.76 5.62
C LYS A 167 13.40 3.59 6.67
N ALA A 168 12.94 4.80 6.92
CA ALA A 168 13.57 5.73 7.86
C ALA A 168 13.07 5.55 9.30
N ASP A 169 11.79 5.23 9.48
CA ASP A 169 11.16 5.05 10.78
C ASP A 169 10.24 3.83 10.79
N SER A 170 10.62 2.83 11.55
CA SER A 170 9.84 1.60 11.73
C SER A 170 8.53 1.79 12.51
N ASN A 171 8.31 2.95 13.17
CA ASN A 171 7.06 3.26 13.85
C ASN A 171 6.00 3.80 12.89
N TYR A 172 6.40 4.28 11.72
CA TYR A 172 5.47 4.71 10.68
C TYR A 172 4.63 3.55 10.20
N ALA A 173 3.29 3.69 10.24
CA ALA A 173 2.40 2.57 9.92
C ALA A 173 2.52 2.10 8.47
N GLY A 174 2.69 3.03 7.53
CA GLY A 174 2.85 2.70 6.12
C GLY A 174 1.69 3.15 5.22
N PRO A 175 1.90 3.20 3.90
CA PRO A 175 0.94 3.82 2.98
C PRO A 175 -0.42 3.11 2.91
N PHE A 176 -0.45 1.77 2.70
CA PHE A 176 -1.72 1.06 2.57
C PHE A 176 -2.48 0.95 3.89
N GLN A 177 -1.78 1.02 5.01
CA GLN A 177 -2.37 1.02 6.33
C GLN A 177 -3.24 2.28 6.52
N PHE A 178 -2.71 3.45 6.15
CA PHE A 178 -3.45 4.71 6.20
C PHE A 178 -4.60 4.75 5.19
N THR A 179 -4.42 4.25 3.98
CA THR A 179 -5.52 4.07 3.01
C THR A 179 -6.66 3.25 3.63
N LYS A 180 -6.33 2.15 4.31
CA LYS A 180 -7.34 1.31 4.97
C LYS A 180 -7.97 2.00 6.17
N ALA A 181 -7.24 2.79 6.95
CA ALA A 181 -7.80 3.57 8.04
C ALA A 181 -8.80 4.62 7.52
N LEU A 182 -8.43 5.38 6.50
CA LEU A 182 -9.30 6.39 5.90
C LEU A 182 -10.59 5.77 5.33
N ARG A 183 -10.51 4.59 4.74
CA ARG A 183 -11.67 3.85 4.25
C ARG A 183 -12.72 3.66 5.35
N PHE A 184 -12.31 3.33 6.58
CA PHE A 184 -13.24 3.14 7.70
C PHE A 184 -13.72 4.46 8.31
N ILE A 185 -12.89 5.50 8.31
CA ILE A 185 -13.31 6.86 8.70
C ILE A 185 -14.45 7.37 7.80
N LYS A 186 -14.44 6.99 6.52
CA LYS A 186 -15.46 7.42 5.55
C LYS A 186 -16.67 6.49 5.46
N ASP A 187 -16.67 5.34 6.12
CA ASP A 187 -17.79 4.40 6.07
C ASP A 187 -18.85 4.79 7.07
N SER A 188 -20.03 5.21 6.58
CA SER A 188 -21.16 5.66 7.40
C SER A 188 -21.69 4.59 8.39
N ARG A 189 -21.35 3.33 8.17
CA ARG A 189 -21.75 2.21 9.03
C ARG A 189 -20.84 2.04 10.23
N ASP A 190 -19.67 2.66 10.23
CA ASP A 190 -18.72 2.51 11.34
C ASP A 190 -19.23 3.17 12.61
N GLY A 191 -19.15 2.47 13.72
CA GLY A 191 -19.59 2.93 15.04
C GLY A 191 -18.49 3.59 15.86
N VAL A 192 -17.25 3.56 15.40
CA VAL A 192 -16.13 4.22 16.08
C VAL A 192 -16.20 5.71 15.81
N ASP A 193 -15.95 6.51 16.85
CA ASP A 193 -15.83 7.96 16.70
C ASP A 193 -14.70 8.32 15.73
N ILE A 194 -14.95 9.29 14.85
CA ILE A 194 -13.98 9.71 13.85
C ILE A 194 -12.70 10.23 14.51
N ASP A 195 -12.83 11.00 15.59
CA ASP A 195 -11.67 11.56 16.30
C ASP A 195 -10.81 10.43 16.90
N GLU A 196 -11.41 9.32 17.40
CA GLU A 196 -10.68 8.15 17.87
C GLU A 196 -9.89 7.48 16.74
N ARG A 197 -10.51 7.27 15.57
CA ARG A 197 -9.82 6.70 14.41
C ARG A 197 -8.71 7.59 13.89
N VAL A 198 -8.94 8.88 13.87
CA VAL A 198 -7.93 9.88 13.48
C VAL A 198 -6.76 9.87 14.44
N GLN A 199 -7.03 9.79 15.76
CA GLN A 199 -5.98 9.72 16.76
C GLN A 199 -5.09 8.47 16.59
N LEU A 200 -5.69 7.32 16.26
CA LEU A 200 -4.89 6.12 15.90
C LEU A 200 -3.94 6.38 14.73
N CYS A 201 -4.36 7.17 13.73
CA CYS A 201 -3.50 7.53 12.61
C CYS A 201 -2.37 8.49 13.04
N VAL A 202 -2.67 9.44 13.92
CA VAL A 202 -1.67 10.37 14.49
C VAL A 202 -0.62 9.61 15.28
N ASP A 203 -1.04 8.71 16.18
CA ASP A 203 -0.17 7.92 17.03
C ASP A 203 0.73 6.94 16.23
N ASN A 204 0.35 6.60 15.01
CA ASN A 204 1.08 5.70 14.13
C ASN A 204 1.76 6.42 12.95
N GLY A 205 2.04 7.72 13.09
CA GLY A 205 2.95 8.45 12.23
C GLY A 205 2.35 9.04 10.96
N VAL A 206 1.07 9.43 10.92
CA VAL A 206 0.45 10.06 9.74
C VAL A 206 1.24 11.29 9.26
N TRP A 207 1.94 11.98 10.17
CA TRP A 207 2.75 13.16 9.88
C TRP A 207 4.14 12.85 9.31
N ASP A 208 4.62 11.60 9.39
CA ASP A 208 5.96 11.21 8.97
C ASP A 208 6.06 10.94 7.46
N CYS A 209 4.92 10.89 6.77
CA CYS A 209 4.90 10.80 5.31
C CYS A 209 5.54 12.03 4.67
N VAL A 210 6.57 11.80 3.84
CA VAL A 210 7.30 12.86 3.13
C VAL A 210 6.69 13.25 1.78
N GLN A 211 5.49 12.74 1.45
CA GLN A 211 4.75 13.04 0.21
C GLN A 211 5.53 12.80 -1.09
N CYS A 212 6.44 11.82 -1.11
CA CYS A 212 7.27 11.50 -2.27
C CYS A 212 6.53 10.80 -3.42
N GLN A 213 5.27 10.38 -3.21
CA GLN A 213 4.38 9.72 -4.18
C GLN A 213 4.88 8.36 -4.73
N MET A 214 5.92 7.78 -4.17
CA MET A 214 6.42 6.46 -4.61
C MET A 214 5.37 5.35 -4.43
N CYS A 215 4.51 5.46 -3.43
CA CYS A 215 3.40 4.54 -3.18
C CYS A 215 2.35 4.56 -4.30
N LEU A 216 2.07 5.73 -4.88
CA LEU A 216 1.19 5.90 -6.03
C LEU A 216 1.79 5.20 -7.27
N ALA A 217 3.07 5.47 -7.56
CA ALA A 217 3.76 4.88 -8.71
C ALA A 217 3.88 3.34 -8.61
N ALA A 218 3.87 2.79 -7.39
CA ALA A 218 3.98 1.36 -7.13
C ALA A 218 2.62 0.64 -7.11
N CYS A 219 1.50 1.34 -6.97
CA CYS A 219 0.19 0.70 -6.78
C CYS A 219 -0.32 0.04 -8.07
N PRO A 220 -0.49 -1.31 -8.11
CA PRO A 220 -0.99 -2.01 -9.29
C PRO A 220 -2.50 -1.78 -9.53
N LYS A 221 -3.20 -1.24 -8.53
CA LYS A 221 -4.64 -0.94 -8.56
C LYS A 221 -4.96 0.53 -8.80
N GLY A 222 -3.93 1.40 -8.88
CA GLY A 222 -4.14 2.83 -9.12
C GLY A 222 -4.63 3.62 -7.91
N ILE A 223 -4.54 3.03 -6.71
CA ILE A 223 -4.85 3.74 -5.46
C ILE A 223 -3.79 4.83 -5.23
N THR A 224 -4.18 5.92 -4.59
CA THR A 224 -3.33 7.08 -4.29
C THR A 224 -3.05 7.24 -2.78
N PRO A 225 -2.26 6.35 -2.13
CA PRO A 225 -2.09 6.38 -0.68
C PRO A 225 -1.51 7.69 -0.15
N ALA A 226 -0.72 8.40 -0.95
CA ALA A 226 -0.19 9.71 -0.54
C ALA A 226 -1.31 10.76 -0.40
N ASP A 227 -2.32 10.73 -1.27
CA ASP A 227 -3.47 11.62 -1.21
C ASP A 227 -4.38 11.24 -0.03
N ASP A 228 -4.57 9.94 0.21
CA ASP A 228 -5.31 9.42 1.37
C ASP A 228 -4.68 9.89 2.69
N ILE A 229 -3.34 9.86 2.80
CA ILE A 229 -2.60 10.38 3.95
C ILE A 229 -2.78 11.89 4.08
N GLN A 230 -2.78 12.62 2.97
CA GLN A 230 -3.04 14.06 2.98
C GLN A 230 -4.44 14.36 3.52
N GLU A 231 -5.42 13.57 3.14
CA GLU A 231 -6.78 13.71 3.64
C GLU A 231 -6.86 13.38 5.15
N LEU A 232 -6.21 12.31 5.61
CA LEU A 232 -6.12 11.99 7.04
C LEU A 232 -5.52 13.13 7.86
N ARG A 233 -4.51 13.82 7.34
CA ARG A 233 -3.94 15.02 7.99
C ARG A 233 -4.95 16.16 8.10
N ARG A 234 -5.84 16.31 7.14
CA ARG A 234 -6.94 17.30 7.24
C ARG A 234 -7.90 16.94 8.37
N TYR A 235 -8.25 15.65 8.50
CA TYR A 235 -9.05 15.17 9.63
C TYR A 235 -8.33 15.41 10.96
N ALA A 236 -7.03 15.12 11.07
CA ALA A 236 -6.26 15.37 12.27
C ALA A 236 -6.27 16.85 12.69
N ILE A 237 -6.12 17.77 11.74
CA ILE A 237 -6.22 19.22 12.02
C ILE A 237 -7.64 19.58 12.48
N ALA A 238 -8.67 19.03 11.84
CA ALA A 238 -10.07 19.31 12.19
C ALA A 238 -10.45 18.78 13.58
N SER A 239 -9.88 17.61 13.97
CA SER A 239 -10.03 17.02 15.31
C SER A 239 -9.23 17.76 16.40
N GLY A 240 -8.46 18.77 16.03
CA GLY A 240 -7.69 19.59 16.97
C GLY A 240 -6.36 18.96 17.42
N ASP A 241 -5.75 18.10 16.58
CA ASP A 241 -4.41 17.56 16.86
C ASP A 241 -3.40 18.68 17.06
N GLU A 242 -2.68 18.64 18.18
CA GLU A 242 -1.65 19.62 18.56
C GLU A 242 -0.22 19.14 18.33
N SER A 243 -0.03 18.06 17.61
CA SER A 243 1.30 17.55 17.28
C SER A 243 2.15 18.59 16.53
N MET A 244 3.47 18.41 16.52
CA MET A 244 4.37 19.29 15.75
C MET A 244 4.07 19.28 14.25
N GLY A 245 3.60 18.14 13.72
CA GLY A 245 3.18 18.02 12.34
C GLY A 245 1.94 18.86 12.03
N SER A 246 0.92 18.77 12.90
CA SER A 246 -0.32 19.55 12.80
C SER A 246 -0.03 21.05 12.93
N LYS A 247 0.77 21.46 13.92
CA LYS A 247 1.14 22.87 14.12
C LYS A 247 1.84 23.47 12.90
N ARG A 248 2.77 22.74 12.27
CA ARG A 248 3.44 23.17 11.04
C ARG A 248 2.46 23.30 9.88
N ALA A 249 1.60 22.29 9.67
CA ALA A 249 0.59 22.33 8.62
C ALA A 249 -0.42 23.47 8.85
N THR A 250 -0.91 23.65 10.08
CA THR A 250 -1.87 24.73 10.41
C THR A 250 -1.28 26.11 10.19
N THR A 251 0.00 26.33 10.50
CA THR A 251 0.67 27.60 10.24
C THR A 251 0.73 27.89 8.75
N TRP A 252 1.14 26.90 7.94
CA TRP A 252 1.17 27.02 6.49
C TRP A 252 -0.24 27.26 5.91
N PHE A 253 -1.24 26.51 6.36
CA PHE A 253 -2.61 26.70 5.94
C PHE A 253 -3.16 28.08 6.32
N ARG A 254 -2.87 28.57 7.53
CA ARG A 254 -3.29 29.89 7.98
C ARG A 254 -2.76 30.99 7.05
N ASP A 255 -1.50 30.89 6.65
CA ASP A 255 -0.88 31.86 5.74
C ASP A 255 -1.53 31.81 4.35
N VAL A 256 -1.87 30.63 3.86
CA VAL A 256 -2.57 30.44 2.59
C VAL A 256 -4.03 30.92 2.68
N PHE A 257 -4.73 30.64 3.79
CA PHE A 257 -6.11 31.12 4.01
C PHE A 257 -6.19 32.64 4.18
N SER A 258 -5.19 33.27 4.79
CA SER A 258 -5.14 34.72 4.93
C SER A 258 -5.03 35.44 3.60
N THR A 259 -4.58 34.78 2.55
CA THR A 259 -4.48 35.33 1.19
C THR A 259 -5.74 35.15 0.34
N GLY A 260 -6.80 34.52 0.89
CA GLY A 260 -8.08 34.31 0.18
C GLY A 260 -8.02 33.28 -0.96
N GLN A 261 -6.94 32.56 -1.09
CA GLN A 261 -6.74 31.61 -2.21
C GLN A 261 -7.37 30.24 -2.01
N ILE A 262 -7.90 29.93 -0.82
CA ILE A 262 -8.55 28.64 -0.54
C ILE A 262 -9.90 28.88 0.13
N ASP A 263 -10.93 29.08 -0.68
CA ASP A 263 -12.29 28.93 -0.23
C ASP A 263 -12.63 27.43 -0.14
N LYS A 264 -12.86 26.99 1.08
CA LYS A 264 -13.56 25.76 1.46
C LYS A 264 -12.98 24.46 0.91
N TYR A 265 -12.12 23.86 1.69
CA TYR A 265 -12.11 22.40 1.69
C TYR A 265 -13.45 21.94 2.26
N ASN A 266 -14.35 21.41 1.40
CA ASN A 266 -15.47 20.59 1.84
C ASN A 266 -14.89 19.35 2.52
N LEU A 267 -14.61 19.45 3.82
CA LEU A 267 -14.58 18.25 4.64
C LEU A 267 -16.00 17.69 4.60
N PRO A 268 -16.18 16.37 4.43
CA PRO A 268 -17.52 15.80 4.49
C PRO A 268 -18.20 16.26 5.79
N VAL A 269 -19.45 16.61 5.69
CA VAL A 269 -20.32 17.30 6.68
C VAL A 269 -20.41 16.60 8.05
N ASN A 270 -19.70 15.48 8.24
CA ASN A 270 -19.70 14.66 9.47
C ASN A 270 -18.56 14.95 10.44
N ALA A 271 -17.65 15.87 10.13
CA ALA A 271 -16.70 16.37 11.11
C ALA A 271 -17.39 17.38 12.04
N LYS A 272 -18.01 16.88 13.11
CA LYS A 272 -18.78 17.58 14.16
C LYS A 272 -20.00 18.29 13.60
N GLY A 273 -21.16 17.66 13.84
CA GLY A 273 -22.46 18.18 13.47
C GLY A 273 -22.60 19.67 13.72
N ASP A 274 -22.92 20.40 12.69
CA ASP A 274 -23.63 21.65 12.82
C ASP A 274 -25.07 21.31 13.28
N GLU A 275 -25.22 21.02 14.58
CA GLU A 275 -26.45 21.31 15.28
C GLU A 275 -26.49 22.82 15.50
N GLN A 276 -26.82 23.58 14.49
CA GLN A 276 -27.42 24.91 14.61
C GLN A 276 -27.66 25.50 13.19
N ALA A 277 -28.79 25.16 12.60
CA ALA A 277 -29.62 26.08 11.80
C ALA A 277 -31.02 25.51 11.67
#